data_a96b8b1f89be98d81878c36eab0fb15c
#
_entry.id   a96b8b1f89be98d81878c36eab0fb15c
#
_cell.length_a   1.000
_cell.length_b   1.000
_cell.length_c   1.000
_cell.angle_alpha   90.00
_cell.angle_beta   90.00
_cell.angle_gamma   90.00
#
_symmetry.space_group_name_H-M   'P 1'
#
loop_
_entity.id
_entity.type
_entity.pdbx_description
1 polymer ?
#
loop_
_entity_poly.entity_id
_entity_poly.type
_entity_poly.pdbx_seq_one_letter_code
_entity_poly.pdbx_strand_id
1 'polypeptide(L)'
;MNYTINEERLTAEEYIDFLKKTDLGSQYPKERFNERIERLVKNASISLVARDEESKIIGICFGITDFAYWLFMTDLGVVRECVGQGVGKALVKKLHETAGGEKDIIMYTCVNENAIPFYEKIGMWRPDDVMTYNRIEWTDFKVE
;
A
#
# COMPACT_ATOMS: atom_id res chain seq x y z
N MET A 1 5.41 20.01 -5.44
CA MET A 1 6.08 18.85 -6.05
C MET A 1 5.19 18.26 -7.13
N ASN A 2 5.72 18.02 -8.29
CA ASN A 2 4.98 17.42 -9.40
C ASN A 2 5.24 15.92 -9.46
N TYR A 3 4.20 15.16 -9.58
CA TYR A 3 4.26 13.71 -9.70
C TYR A 3 3.05 13.18 -10.44
N THR A 4 3.14 11.94 -10.91
CA THR A 4 2.03 11.24 -11.57
C THR A 4 1.77 9.91 -10.86
N ILE A 5 0.52 9.46 -10.90
CA ILE A 5 0.12 8.14 -10.39
C ILE A 5 -0.44 7.35 -11.56
N ASN A 6 0.11 6.17 -11.80
CA ASN A 6 -0.34 5.27 -12.87
C ASN A 6 -0.44 3.84 -12.37
N GLU A 7 -1.27 3.04 -13.04
CA GLU A 7 -1.26 1.61 -12.85
C GLU A 7 0.01 1.05 -13.49
N GLU A 8 0.82 0.41 -12.69
CA GLU A 8 2.11 -0.11 -13.12
C GLU A 8 2.50 -1.27 -12.20
N ARG A 9 2.98 -2.38 -12.78
CA ARG A 9 3.49 -3.49 -11.99
C ARG A 9 4.99 -3.37 -11.85
N LEU A 10 5.45 -3.41 -10.61
CA LEU A 10 6.87 -3.41 -10.31
C LEU A 10 7.40 -4.84 -10.32
N THR A 11 8.69 -4.99 -10.61
CA THR A 11 9.39 -6.24 -10.32
C THR A 11 9.64 -6.32 -8.82
N ALA A 12 9.91 -7.53 -8.32
CA ALA A 12 10.26 -7.70 -6.91
C ALA A 12 11.49 -6.86 -6.54
N GLU A 13 12.49 -6.81 -7.41
CA GLU A 13 13.71 -6.02 -7.19
C GLU A 13 13.39 -4.54 -7.05
N GLU A 14 12.59 -3.97 -7.96
CA GLU A 14 12.18 -2.58 -7.87
C GLU A 14 11.42 -2.28 -6.58
N TYR A 15 10.52 -3.17 -6.18
CA TYR A 15 9.75 -2.97 -4.95
C TYR A 15 10.62 -3.07 -3.70
N ILE A 16 11.53 -4.04 -3.66
CA ILE A 16 12.46 -4.17 -2.53
C ILE A 16 13.36 -2.92 -2.42
N ASP A 17 13.86 -2.40 -3.54
CA ASP A 17 14.63 -1.16 -3.54
C ASP A 17 13.79 0.03 -3.04
N PHE A 18 12.51 0.08 -3.41
CA PHE A 18 11.60 1.08 -2.90
C PHE A 18 11.41 0.96 -1.38
N LEU A 19 11.23 -0.25 -0.88
CA LEU A 19 11.04 -0.50 0.56
C LEU A 19 12.21 0.02 1.40
N LYS A 20 13.42 -0.06 0.88
CA LYS A 20 14.62 0.46 1.56
C LYS A 20 14.56 1.97 1.83
N LYS A 21 13.75 2.68 1.05
CA LYS A 21 13.60 4.15 1.13
C LYS A 21 12.36 4.56 1.93
N THR A 22 11.68 3.61 2.54
CA THR A 22 10.44 3.82 3.29
C THR A 22 10.54 3.22 4.68
N ASP A 23 9.54 3.52 5.50
CA ASP A 23 9.37 2.87 6.81
C ASP A 23 8.43 1.66 6.73
N LEU A 24 8.12 1.21 5.52
CA LEU A 24 7.14 0.16 5.25
C LEU A 24 7.68 -1.26 5.44
N GLY A 25 9.00 -1.44 5.43
CA GLY A 25 9.62 -2.76 5.41
C GLY A 25 9.25 -3.66 6.59
N SER A 26 8.98 -3.06 7.75
CA SER A 26 8.64 -3.82 8.96
C SER A 26 7.25 -4.47 8.92
N GLN A 27 6.44 -4.20 7.91
CA GLN A 27 5.11 -4.82 7.81
C GLN A 27 5.15 -6.25 7.25
N TYR A 28 6.31 -6.74 6.85
CA TYR A 28 6.43 -8.08 6.28
C TYR A 28 7.20 -9.02 7.20
N PRO A 29 6.74 -10.27 7.37
CA PRO A 29 7.55 -11.29 8.06
C PRO A 29 8.84 -11.58 7.29
N LYS A 30 9.90 -11.86 8.02
CA LYS A 30 11.20 -12.13 7.44
C LYS A 30 11.24 -13.42 6.60
N GLU A 31 10.48 -14.44 7.04
CA GLU A 31 10.53 -15.78 6.46
C GLU A 31 10.06 -15.78 5.01
N ARG A 32 10.90 -16.30 4.11
CA ARG A 32 10.63 -16.38 2.67
C ARG A 32 10.30 -15.02 2.05
N PHE A 33 10.92 -13.95 2.56
CA PHE A 33 10.59 -12.58 2.16
C PHE A 33 10.68 -12.38 0.64
N ASN A 34 11.81 -12.73 0.01
CA ASN A 34 12.00 -12.51 -1.42
C ASN A 34 10.98 -13.26 -2.28
N GLU A 35 10.74 -14.54 -1.96
CA GLU A 35 9.75 -15.36 -2.65
C GLU A 35 8.34 -14.75 -2.54
N ARG A 36 7.99 -14.30 -1.34
CA ARG A 36 6.65 -13.75 -1.09
C ARG A 36 6.46 -12.39 -1.75
N ILE A 37 7.51 -11.55 -1.82
CA ILE A 37 7.44 -10.28 -2.53
C ILE A 37 7.25 -10.52 -4.04
N GLU A 38 7.89 -11.52 -4.63
CA GLU A 38 7.67 -11.87 -6.04
C GLU A 38 6.20 -12.19 -6.31
N ARG A 39 5.57 -12.97 -5.43
CA ARG A 39 4.15 -13.31 -5.54
C ARG A 39 3.25 -12.10 -5.34
N LEU A 40 3.60 -11.25 -4.37
CA LEU A 40 2.82 -10.07 -4.02
C LEU A 40 2.73 -9.10 -5.20
N VAL A 41 3.87 -8.72 -5.78
CA VAL A 41 3.88 -7.75 -6.88
C VAL A 41 3.22 -8.31 -8.14
N LYS A 42 3.27 -9.62 -8.33
CA LYS A 42 2.64 -10.29 -9.48
C LYS A 42 1.13 -10.36 -9.34
N ASN A 43 0.61 -10.58 -8.13
CA ASN A 43 -0.78 -10.97 -7.92
C ASN A 43 -1.69 -9.87 -7.37
N ALA A 44 -1.18 -8.71 -7.00
CA ALA A 44 -2.04 -7.60 -6.58
C ALA A 44 -3.05 -7.28 -7.69
N SER A 45 -4.33 -7.14 -7.34
CA SER A 45 -5.37 -6.82 -8.32
C SER A 45 -5.12 -5.46 -8.95
N ILE A 46 -4.72 -4.49 -8.11
CA ILE A 46 -4.37 -3.13 -8.53
C ILE A 46 -3.00 -2.81 -7.96
N SER A 47 -2.13 -2.31 -8.82
CA SER A 47 -0.80 -1.86 -8.45
C SER A 47 -0.61 -0.44 -8.96
N LEU A 48 -0.57 0.54 -8.05
CA LEU A 48 -0.38 1.95 -8.38
C LEU A 48 1.02 2.40 -8.00
N VAL A 49 1.62 3.18 -8.88
CA VAL A 49 2.97 3.73 -8.66
C VAL A 49 2.93 5.24 -8.87
N ALA A 50 3.46 5.97 -7.91
CA ALA A 50 3.67 7.42 -8.02
C ALA A 50 5.12 7.67 -8.40
N ARG A 51 5.34 8.45 -9.45
CA ARG A 51 6.67 8.83 -9.92
C ARG A 51 6.81 10.34 -9.99
N ASP A 52 8.00 10.83 -9.63
CA ASP A 52 8.31 12.26 -9.73
C ASP A 52 8.70 12.64 -11.17
N GLU A 53 9.09 13.90 -11.38
CA GLU A 53 9.47 14.40 -12.70
C GLU A 53 10.71 13.72 -13.30
N GLU A 54 11.54 13.11 -12.46
CA GLU A 54 12.71 12.33 -12.88
C GLU A 54 12.39 10.84 -13.05
N SER A 55 11.12 10.48 -13.00
CA SER A 55 10.63 9.10 -13.10
C SER A 55 11.02 8.20 -11.92
N LYS A 56 11.45 8.78 -10.80
CA LYS A 56 11.76 8.02 -9.59
C LYS A 56 10.46 7.61 -8.90
N ILE A 57 10.43 6.40 -8.39
CA ILE A 57 9.30 5.91 -7.61
C ILE A 57 9.30 6.61 -6.26
N ILE A 58 8.25 7.36 -5.97
CA ILE A 58 8.10 8.07 -4.70
C ILE A 58 6.99 7.51 -3.82
N GLY A 59 6.12 6.67 -4.40
CA GLY A 59 5.06 6.05 -3.64
C GLY A 59 4.47 4.85 -4.37
N ILE A 60 3.86 3.95 -3.61
CA ILE A 60 3.12 2.80 -4.16
C ILE A 60 1.83 2.59 -3.37
N CYS A 61 0.87 1.96 -4.01
CA CYS A 61 -0.34 1.51 -3.34
C CYS A 61 -0.87 0.26 -4.05
N PHE A 62 -0.99 -0.83 -3.30
CA PHE A 62 -1.50 -2.10 -3.83
C PHE A 62 -2.82 -2.48 -3.18
N GLY A 63 -3.68 -3.14 -3.94
CA GLY A 63 -4.94 -3.61 -3.42
C GLY A 63 -5.37 -4.94 -4.02
N ILE A 64 -6.22 -5.64 -3.28
CA ILE A 64 -6.90 -6.86 -3.72
C ILE A 64 -8.38 -6.53 -3.77
N THR A 65 -9.04 -6.78 -4.89
CA THR A 65 -10.44 -6.39 -5.08
C THR A 65 -11.16 -7.33 -6.02
N ASP A 66 -12.48 -7.47 -5.80
CA ASP A 66 -13.38 -8.15 -6.74
C ASP A 66 -13.97 -7.18 -7.78
N PHE A 67 -13.66 -5.89 -7.69
CA PHE A 67 -14.20 -4.82 -8.54
C PHE A 67 -15.73 -4.69 -8.46
N ALA A 68 -16.35 -5.31 -7.48
CA ALA A 68 -17.80 -5.31 -7.31
C ALA A 68 -18.25 -4.73 -5.97
N TYR A 69 -17.66 -5.20 -4.88
CA TYR A 69 -18.03 -4.80 -3.52
C TYR A 69 -16.85 -4.47 -2.61
N TRP A 70 -15.72 -5.17 -2.75
CA TRP A 70 -14.68 -5.21 -1.74
C TRP A 70 -13.33 -4.79 -2.28
N LEU A 71 -12.62 -4.02 -1.50
CA LEU A 71 -11.23 -3.68 -1.76
C LEU A 71 -10.46 -3.79 -0.45
N PHE A 72 -9.39 -4.57 -0.46
CA PHE A 72 -8.44 -4.58 0.64
C PHE A 72 -7.16 -3.89 0.18
N MET A 73 -6.86 -2.73 0.77
CA MET A 73 -5.59 -2.05 0.52
C MET A 73 -4.52 -2.75 1.34
N THR A 74 -3.60 -3.44 0.65
CA THR A 74 -2.59 -4.28 1.30
C THR A 74 -1.33 -3.52 1.61
N ASP A 75 -0.96 -2.56 0.76
CA ASP A 75 0.31 -1.85 0.88
C ASP A 75 0.14 -0.40 0.46
N LEU A 76 0.62 0.50 1.29
CA LEU A 76 0.71 1.92 1.00
C LEU A 76 2.05 2.41 1.52
N GLY A 77 2.87 2.95 0.65
CA GLY A 77 4.18 3.47 1.04
C GLY A 77 4.55 4.72 0.28
N VAL A 78 5.25 5.62 0.96
CA VAL A 78 5.79 6.84 0.39
C VAL A 78 7.24 6.95 0.86
N VAL A 79 8.16 7.31 -0.04
CA VAL A 79 9.56 7.49 0.37
C VAL A 79 9.67 8.56 1.45
N ARG A 80 10.62 8.38 2.38
CA ARG A 80 10.74 9.23 3.58
C ARG A 80 10.78 10.72 3.25
N GLU A 81 11.49 11.10 2.21
CA GLU A 81 11.65 12.50 1.81
C GLU A 81 10.38 13.13 1.24
N CYS A 82 9.39 12.34 0.86
CA CYS A 82 8.13 12.82 0.28
C CYS A 82 6.92 12.70 1.22
N VAL A 83 7.12 12.20 2.43
CA VAL A 83 6.06 12.09 3.43
C VAL A 83 5.52 13.47 3.80
N GLY A 84 4.21 13.58 4.00
CA GLY A 84 3.57 14.85 4.38
C GLY A 84 3.23 15.77 3.23
N GLN A 85 3.40 15.34 1.98
CA GLN A 85 3.13 16.15 0.79
C GLN A 85 1.86 15.75 0.03
N GLY A 86 1.04 14.88 0.63
CA GLY A 86 -0.24 14.48 0.03
C GLY A 86 -0.18 13.30 -0.93
N VAL A 87 0.98 12.71 -1.15
CA VAL A 87 1.14 11.58 -2.08
C VAL A 87 0.35 10.36 -1.60
N GLY A 88 0.45 10.03 -0.30
CA GLY A 88 -0.28 8.90 0.28
C GLY A 88 -1.79 9.05 0.14
N LYS A 89 -2.31 10.22 0.44
CA LYS A 89 -3.75 10.52 0.30
C LYS A 89 -4.21 10.36 -1.15
N ALA A 90 -3.43 10.87 -2.09
CA ALA A 90 -3.74 10.77 -3.51
C ALA A 90 -3.71 9.31 -4.00
N LEU A 91 -2.77 8.52 -3.51
CA LEU A 91 -2.68 7.10 -3.84
C LEU A 91 -3.89 6.32 -3.33
N VAL A 92 -4.30 6.54 -2.08
CA VAL A 92 -5.49 5.87 -1.50
C VAL A 92 -6.74 6.22 -2.30
N LYS A 93 -6.92 7.49 -2.62
CA LYS A 93 -8.07 7.94 -3.42
C LYS A 93 -8.08 7.29 -4.80
N LYS A 94 -6.93 7.24 -5.46
CA LYS A 94 -6.81 6.64 -6.80
C LYS A 94 -7.07 5.14 -6.75
N LEU A 95 -6.60 4.45 -5.71
CA LEU A 95 -6.86 3.02 -5.52
C LEU A 95 -8.37 2.76 -5.42
N HIS A 96 -9.06 3.52 -4.60
CA HIS A 96 -10.51 3.39 -4.41
C HIS A 96 -11.27 3.63 -5.72
N GLU A 97 -10.90 4.69 -6.44
CA GLU A 97 -11.50 5.01 -7.73
C GLU A 97 -11.26 3.89 -8.76
N THR A 98 -10.05 3.35 -8.80
CA THR A 98 -9.69 2.29 -9.74
C THR A 98 -10.46 1.00 -9.48
N ALA A 99 -10.75 0.70 -8.22
CA ALA A 99 -11.57 -0.47 -7.85
C ALA A 99 -13.05 -0.31 -8.19
N GLY A 100 -13.55 0.92 -8.32
CA GLY A 100 -14.96 1.19 -8.62
C GLY A 100 -15.52 2.42 -7.93
N GLY A 101 -14.81 3.01 -7.00
CA GLY A 101 -15.18 4.25 -6.34
C GLY A 101 -15.88 4.09 -4.98
N GLU A 102 -15.87 5.15 -4.21
CA GLU A 102 -16.36 5.14 -2.82
C GLU A 102 -17.85 4.86 -2.66
N LYS A 103 -18.64 5.05 -3.73
CA LYS A 103 -20.08 4.80 -3.67
C LYS A 103 -20.45 3.33 -3.84
N ASP A 104 -19.55 2.55 -4.43
CA ASP A 104 -19.83 1.15 -4.78
C ASP A 104 -18.91 0.17 -4.07
N ILE A 105 -17.75 0.59 -3.61
CA ILE A 105 -16.70 -0.30 -3.07
C ILE A 105 -16.40 0.05 -1.62
N ILE A 106 -16.46 -0.97 -0.77
CA ILE A 106 -16.03 -0.84 0.63
C ILE A 106 -14.55 -1.16 0.69
N MET A 107 -13.76 -0.24 1.23
CA MET A 107 -12.31 -0.42 1.37
C MET A 107 -11.93 -0.72 2.81
N TYR A 108 -11.10 -1.76 2.98
CA TYR A 108 -10.51 -2.13 4.26
C TYR A 108 -8.99 -2.04 4.18
N THR A 109 -8.36 -1.81 5.31
CA THR A 109 -6.89 -1.91 5.43
C THR A 109 -6.51 -2.25 6.85
N CYS A 110 -5.33 -2.84 7.03
CA CYS A 110 -4.72 -3.04 8.35
C CYS A 110 -3.88 -1.81 8.68
N VAL A 111 -4.02 -1.30 9.90
CA VAL A 111 -3.43 -0.03 10.29
C VAL A 111 -2.62 -0.21 11.57
N ASN A 112 -1.37 0.28 11.60
CA ASN A 112 -0.66 0.41 12.87
C ASN A 112 -1.08 1.70 13.58
N GLU A 113 -0.83 1.78 14.88
CA GLU A 113 -1.28 2.92 15.70
C GLU A 113 -0.77 4.27 15.18
N ASN A 114 0.44 4.32 14.66
CA ASN A 114 1.04 5.56 14.17
C ASN A 114 0.34 6.09 12.91
N ALA A 115 -0.29 5.24 12.15
CA ALA A 115 -0.96 5.61 10.90
C ALA A 115 -2.45 5.94 11.08
N ILE A 116 -3.04 5.65 12.23
CA ILE A 116 -4.46 5.90 12.48
C ILE A 116 -4.88 7.35 12.16
N PRO A 117 -4.15 8.38 12.64
CA PRO A 117 -4.54 9.76 12.34
C PRO A 117 -4.59 10.08 10.85
N PHE A 118 -3.68 9.49 10.06
CA PHE A 118 -3.68 9.67 8.61
C PHE A 118 -4.97 9.14 8.00
N TYR A 119 -5.36 7.90 8.36
CA TYR A 119 -6.57 7.29 7.79
C TYR A 119 -7.85 7.96 8.27
N GLU A 120 -7.90 8.40 9.52
CA GLU A 120 -9.07 9.13 10.03
C GLU A 120 -9.28 10.45 9.29
N LYS A 121 -8.21 11.16 8.95
CA LYS A 121 -8.28 12.42 8.21
C LYS A 121 -8.87 12.23 6.80
N ILE A 122 -8.68 11.09 6.19
CA ILE A 122 -9.23 10.82 4.85
C ILE A 122 -10.59 10.16 4.90
N GLY A 123 -11.20 10.04 6.09
CA GLY A 123 -12.58 9.61 6.26
C GLY A 123 -12.77 8.14 6.63
N MET A 124 -11.70 7.43 6.94
CA MET A 124 -11.81 6.03 7.37
C MET A 124 -12.05 5.94 8.88
N TRP A 125 -12.69 4.86 9.30
CA TRP A 125 -12.93 4.58 10.73
C TRP A 125 -12.78 3.09 10.98
N ARG A 126 -12.67 2.71 12.24
CA ARG A 126 -12.58 1.31 12.64
C ARG A 126 -13.99 0.72 12.77
N PRO A 127 -14.33 -0.31 11.98
CA PRO A 127 -15.58 -1.03 12.17
C PRO A 127 -15.45 -2.02 13.33
N ASP A 128 -16.57 -2.47 13.85
CA ASP A 128 -16.61 -3.50 14.89
C ASP A 128 -17.08 -4.86 14.36
N ASP A 129 -17.25 -4.99 13.05
CA ASP A 129 -17.76 -6.19 12.39
C ASP A 129 -16.70 -6.92 11.55
N VAL A 130 -15.43 -6.64 11.77
CA VAL A 130 -14.34 -7.31 11.06
C VAL A 130 -13.64 -8.30 11.99
N MET A 131 -13.45 -9.52 11.50
CA MET A 131 -12.74 -10.58 12.21
C MET A 131 -11.46 -10.94 11.45
N THR A 132 -10.42 -11.27 12.19
CA THR A 132 -9.13 -11.69 11.63
C THR A 132 -8.77 -13.08 12.15
N TYR A 133 -8.23 -13.91 11.26
CA TYR A 133 -7.56 -15.15 11.62
C TYR A 133 -6.10 -15.01 11.20
N ASN A 134 -5.22 -14.86 12.19
CA ASN A 134 -3.79 -14.60 11.93
C ASN A 134 -2.94 -15.45 12.87
N ARG A 135 -2.20 -16.41 12.28
CA ARG A 135 -1.27 -17.28 12.98
C ARG A 135 0.18 -17.04 12.55
N ILE A 136 0.43 -15.92 11.87
CA ILE A 136 1.77 -15.60 11.39
C ILE A 136 2.64 -15.18 12.58
N GLU A 137 3.76 -15.86 12.75
CA GLU A 137 4.78 -15.46 13.70
C GLU A 137 5.61 -14.36 13.03
N TRP A 138 5.64 -13.21 13.67
CA TRP A 138 6.29 -12.05 13.10
C TRP A 138 7.70 -11.93 13.60
N THR A 139 8.67 -11.99 12.70
CA THR A 139 10.06 -11.73 13.03
C THR A 139 10.44 -10.38 12.48
N ASP A 140 10.71 -9.43 13.34
CA ASP A 140 11.12 -8.10 12.94
C ASP A 140 12.43 -8.12 12.16
N PHE A 141 12.49 -7.38 11.08
CA PHE A 141 13.73 -7.17 10.35
C PHE A 141 13.62 -5.87 9.55
N LYS A 142 14.76 -5.37 9.11
CA LYS A 142 14.83 -4.17 8.29
C LYS A 142 15.23 -4.56 6.87
N VAL A 143 14.50 -4.06 5.90
CA VAL A 143 14.84 -4.27 4.48
C VAL A 143 16.00 -3.36 4.13
N GLU A 144 17.13 -3.97 3.77
CA GLU A 144 18.36 -3.27 3.43
C GLU A 144 18.92 -3.68 2.07
#